data_507aa8d97cbad08160e238f7796c0535
#
_entry.id   507aa8d97cbad08160e238f7796c0535
#
_cell.length_a   1.000
_cell.length_b   1.000
_cell.length_c   1.000
_cell.angle_alpha   90.00
_cell.angle_beta   90.00
_cell.angle_gamma   90.00
#
_symmetry.space_group_name_H-M   'P 1'
#
loop_
_entity.id
_entity.type
_entity.pdbx_description
1 polymer ?
#
loop_
_entity_poly.entity_id
_entity_poly.type
_entity_poly.pdbx_seq_one_letter_code
_entity_poly.pdbx_strand_id
1 'polypeptide(L)'
;LPPTRFFERAIPDAPDGSGEDGKIELETEDLESILDECLGAGIRSVELTWHYRSRHEGLIAFSNHQYYGGRLVTFPSPLVKDTAVSFRHVADGVYARAGARTNQAEARAVVAEVVWRLRQMGDGRPEHSIGIVTFN
;
A
#
# COMPACT_ATOMS: atom_id res chain seq x y z
N LEU A 1 -4.63 4.91 -1.23
CA LEU A 1 -4.83 4.18 0.01
C LEU A 1 -5.43 5.13 1.00
N PRO A 2 -6.55 4.81 1.64
CA PRO A 2 -7.06 5.63 2.73
C PRO A 2 -6.00 5.71 3.83
N PRO A 3 -5.85 6.86 4.50
CA PRO A 3 -4.96 6.98 5.64
C PRO A 3 -5.38 5.98 6.71
N THR A 4 -4.41 5.28 7.26
CA THR A 4 -4.67 4.40 8.39
C THR A 4 -4.91 5.26 9.63
N ARG A 5 -5.83 4.89 10.50
CA ARG A 5 -6.14 5.54 11.79
C ARG A 5 -4.95 5.55 12.78
N PHE A 6 -3.73 5.52 12.28
CA PHE A 6 -2.51 5.43 13.07
C PHE A 6 -2.24 6.70 13.90
N PHE A 7 -2.89 7.82 13.58
CA PHE A 7 -2.70 9.11 14.23
C PHE A 7 -3.90 9.61 15.02
N GLU A 8 -4.89 8.78 15.31
CA GLU A 8 -5.95 9.16 16.25
C GLU A 8 -5.30 9.40 17.64
N ARG A 9 -5.03 10.66 17.94
CA ARG A 9 -4.76 11.07 19.31
C ARG A 9 -6.08 11.04 20.06
N ALA A 10 -6.18 10.18 21.05
CA ALA A 10 -7.18 10.32 22.09
C ALA A 10 -6.96 11.69 22.75
N ILE A 11 -7.90 12.61 22.54
CA ILE A 11 -7.93 13.88 23.29
C ILE A 11 -8.33 13.49 24.70
N PRO A 12 -7.52 13.80 25.74
CA PRO A 12 -7.93 13.52 27.12
C PRO A 12 -9.17 14.39 27.44
N ASP A 13 -10.16 13.78 28.04
CA ASP A 13 -11.36 14.44 28.56
C ASP A 13 -11.00 15.74 29.30
N ALA A 14 -11.52 16.87 28.83
CA ALA A 14 -11.43 18.13 29.56
C ALA A 14 -12.39 18.07 30.77
N PRO A 15 -11.99 18.57 31.96
CA PRO A 15 -12.84 18.54 33.13
C PRO A 15 -14.03 19.49 32.97
N ASP A 16 -15.18 18.97 33.38
CA ASP A 16 -16.46 19.59 33.53
C ASP A 16 -16.41 21.05 34.10
N GLY A 17 -16.93 21.99 33.35
CA GLY A 17 -17.03 23.39 33.71
C GLY A 17 -18.33 24.00 33.17
N SER A 18 -19.38 24.01 33.99
CA SER A 18 -20.65 24.63 33.77
C SER A 18 -20.57 26.09 33.26
N GLY A 19 -21.23 26.39 32.15
CA GLY A 19 -21.40 27.75 31.62
C GLY A 19 -22.40 27.76 30.48
N GLU A 20 -23.66 28.13 30.78
CA GLU A 20 -24.69 28.46 29.83
C GLU A 20 -24.24 29.64 28.96
N ASP A 21 -23.94 29.41 27.72
CA ASP A 21 -24.06 30.36 26.63
C ASP A 21 -24.15 29.61 25.31
N GLY A 22 -25.17 29.90 24.51
CA GLY A 22 -25.53 29.18 23.30
C GLY A 22 -24.42 29.18 22.24
N LYS A 23 -23.42 28.35 22.42
CA LYS A 23 -22.50 27.94 21.37
C LYS A 23 -23.17 26.87 20.52
N ILE A 24 -23.44 27.24 19.28
CA ILE A 24 -23.61 26.24 18.22
C ILE A 24 -22.32 25.46 18.20
N GLU A 25 -22.28 24.32 18.89
CA GLU A 25 -21.25 23.32 18.69
C GLU A 25 -21.43 22.81 17.27
N LEU A 26 -20.65 23.38 16.36
CA LEU A 26 -20.35 22.73 15.13
C LEU A 26 -19.57 21.46 15.54
N GLU A 27 -20.28 20.32 15.62
CA GLU A 27 -19.66 19.02 15.69
C GLU A 27 -18.77 18.91 14.44
N THR A 28 -17.52 19.28 14.60
CA THR A 28 -16.52 19.05 13.59
C THR A 28 -16.26 17.55 13.65
N GLU A 29 -16.94 16.77 12.80
CA GLU A 29 -16.54 15.39 12.58
C GLU A 29 -15.07 15.44 12.19
N ASP A 30 -14.19 14.91 13.04
CA ASP A 30 -12.79 14.75 12.73
C ASP A 30 -12.68 13.77 11.55
N LEU A 31 -12.62 14.33 10.34
CA LEU A 31 -12.48 13.56 9.12
C LEU A 31 -11.07 12.97 9.06
N GLU A 32 -10.96 11.74 8.56
CA GLU A 32 -9.71 10.95 8.61
C GLU A 32 -8.53 11.59 7.82
N SER A 33 -8.83 12.54 6.93
CA SER A 33 -7.81 13.21 6.13
C SER A 33 -8.21 14.63 5.73
N ILE A 34 -7.21 15.46 5.47
CA ILE A 34 -7.40 16.79 4.89
C ILE A 34 -8.16 16.75 3.55
N LEU A 35 -8.04 15.64 2.81
CA LEU A 35 -8.81 15.43 1.57
C LEU A 35 -10.30 15.32 1.86
N ASP A 36 -10.67 14.57 2.88
CA ASP A 36 -12.07 14.39 3.27
C ASP A 36 -12.66 15.71 3.80
N GLU A 37 -11.89 16.47 4.56
CA GLU A 37 -12.28 17.82 4.99
C GLU A 37 -12.52 18.77 3.81
N CYS A 38 -11.61 18.76 2.83
CA CYS A 38 -11.77 19.56 1.61
C CYS A 38 -13.00 19.16 0.80
N LEU A 39 -13.26 17.85 0.69
CA LEU A 39 -14.44 17.33 0.01
C LEU A 39 -15.73 17.69 0.76
N GLY A 40 -15.73 17.57 2.09
CA GLY A 40 -16.83 17.97 2.95
C GLY A 40 -17.13 19.47 2.87
N ALA A 41 -16.11 20.30 2.73
CA ALA A 41 -16.21 21.74 2.50
C ALA A 41 -16.66 22.11 1.06
N GLY A 42 -16.94 21.13 0.20
CA GLY A 42 -17.40 21.37 -1.18
C GLY A 42 -16.31 21.86 -2.13
N ILE A 43 -15.04 21.71 -1.77
CA ILE A 43 -13.92 22.06 -2.66
C ILE A 43 -13.91 21.11 -3.85
N ARG A 44 -13.82 21.68 -5.06
CA ARG A 44 -13.80 20.89 -6.29
C ARG A 44 -12.59 19.95 -6.33
N SER A 45 -12.87 18.67 -6.47
CA SER A 45 -11.86 17.63 -6.65
C SER A 45 -11.52 17.41 -8.13
N VAL A 46 -10.25 17.23 -8.41
CA VAL A 46 -9.74 16.82 -9.73
C VAL A 46 -8.78 15.64 -9.54
N GLU A 47 -9.06 14.54 -10.21
CA GLU A 47 -8.23 13.35 -10.13
C GLU A 47 -7.08 13.41 -11.13
N LEU A 48 -5.90 12.98 -10.69
CA LEU A 48 -4.76 12.74 -11.57
C LEU A 48 -4.91 11.35 -12.19
N THR A 49 -5.07 11.30 -13.50
CA THR A 49 -5.34 10.06 -14.22
C THR A 49 -4.08 9.40 -14.80
N TRP A 50 -3.01 10.15 -14.99
CA TRP A 50 -1.77 9.61 -15.56
C TRP A 50 -0.89 8.98 -14.49
N HIS A 51 -0.54 7.69 -14.70
CA HIS A 51 0.41 6.97 -13.87
C HIS A 51 1.74 6.81 -14.59
N TYR A 52 2.79 7.46 -14.09
CA TYR A 52 4.13 7.49 -14.69
C TYR A 52 5.20 6.78 -13.85
N ARG A 53 4.89 6.41 -12.60
CA ARG A 53 5.87 5.87 -11.66
C ARG A 53 6.28 4.43 -11.98
N SER A 54 5.36 3.61 -12.43
CA SER A 54 5.64 2.22 -12.77
C SER A 54 6.23 2.13 -14.17
N ARG A 55 7.38 1.48 -14.29
CA ARG A 55 8.04 1.22 -15.58
C ARG A 55 7.29 0.22 -16.44
N HIS A 56 6.41 -0.56 -15.83
CA HIS A 56 5.60 -1.57 -16.49
C HIS A 56 4.15 -1.46 -16.02
N GLU A 57 3.22 -1.49 -16.96
CA GLU A 57 1.79 -1.37 -16.66
C GLU A 57 1.24 -2.47 -15.74
N GLY A 58 1.77 -3.69 -15.83
CA GLY A 58 1.40 -4.79 -14.95
C GLY A 58 1.59 -4.51 -13.47
N LEU A 59 2.53 -3.62 -13.10
CA LEU A 59 2.79 -3.25 -11.71
C LEU A 59 1.64 -2.47 -11.06
N ILE A 60 0.91 -1.69 -11.84
CA ILE A 60 -0.21 -0.88 -11.34
C ILE A 60 -1.58 -1.50 -11.68
N ALA A 61 -1.62 -2.51 -12.55
CA ALA A 61 -2.86 -3.07 -13.09
C ALA A 61 -3.84 -3.50 -11.98
N PHE A 62 -3.35 -4.23 -10.97
CA PHE A 62 -4.18 -4.66 -9.84
C PHE A 62 -4.74 -3.44 -9.07
N SER A 63 -3.89 -2.50 -8.70
CA SER A 63 -4.30 -1.31 -7.95
C SER A 63 -5.24 -0.43 -8.78
N ASN A 64 -4.98 -0.30 -10.09
CA ASN A 64 -5.84 0.44 -10.98
C ASN A 64 -7.26 -0.15 -11.01
N HIS A 65 -7.35 -1.47 -11.17
CA HIS A 65 -8.64 -2.15 -11.16
C HIS A 65 -9.34 -2.04 -9.80
N GLN A 66 -8.63 -2.31 -8.71
CA GLN A 66 -9.22 -2.46 -7.38
C GLN A 66 -9.56 -1.14 -6.70
N TYR A 67 -8.73 -0.11 -6.87
CA TYR A 67 -8.83 1.15 -6.11
C TYR A 67 -9.13 2.37 -6.97
N TYR A 68 -8.81 2.33 -8.25
CA TYR A 68 -8.97 3.48 -9.14
C TYR A 68 -10.05 3.26 -10.22
N GLY A 69 -10.78 2.14 -10.16
CA GLY A 69 -11.86 1.82 -11.11
C GLY A 69 -11.40 1.76 -12.57
N GLY A 70 -10.15 1.41 -12.82
CA GLY A 70 -9.57 1.35 -14.16
C GLY A 70 -9.28 2.71 -14.81
N ARG A 71 -9.38 3.81 -14.04
CA ARG A 71 -9.26 5.18 -14.58
C ARG A 71 -7.83 5.67 -14.81
N LEU A 72 -6.83 4.97 -14.24
CA LEU A 72 -5.44 5.35 -14.46
C LEU A 72 -4.99 4.97 -15.86
N VAL A 73 -4.44 5.94 -16.55
CA VAL A 73 -3.81 5.77 -17.86
C VAL A 73 -2.33 5.49 -17.65
N THR A 74 -1.83 4.44 -18.26
CA THR A 74 -0.43 4.02 -18.18
C THR A 74 0.24 4.12 -19.55
N PHE A 75 1.57 4.26 -19.53
CA PHE A 75 2.34 4.10 -20.77
C PHE A 75 2.48 2.60 -21.08
N PRO A 76 2.18 2.17 -22.30
CA PRO A 76 2.33 0.78 -22.67
C PRO A 76 3.80 0.35 -22.58
N SER A 77 4.02 -0.85 -22.02
CA SER A 77 5.36 -1.42 -21.97
C SER A 77 5.82 -1.83 -23.38
N PRO A 78 7.07 -1.55 -23.75
CA PRO A 78 7.63 -2.04 -25.02
C PRO A 78 7.90 -3.55 -24.99
N LEU A 79 7.80 -4.19 -23.83
CA LEU A 79 8.04 -5.61 -23.67
C LEU A 79 6.75 -6.41 -23.91
N VAL A 80 6.79 -7.31 -24.87
CA VAL A 80 5.64 -8.18 -25.22
C VAL A 80 5.33 -9.20 -24.14
N LYS A 81 6.34 -9.62 -23.35
CA LYS A 81 6.14 -10.53 -22.23
C LYS A 81 5.96 -9.75 -20.93
N ASP A 82 4.81 -9.95 -20.29
CA ASP A 82 4.58 -9.42 -18.95
C ASP A 82 5.38 -10.24 -17.93
N THR A 83 6.53 -9.70 -17.57
CA THR A 83 7.43 -10.28 -16.55
C THR A 83 7.49 -9.45 -15.28
N ALA A 84 6.70 -8.37 -15.22
CA ALA A 84 6.75 -7.42 -14.09
C ALA A 84 6.16 -8.01 -12.81
N VAL A 85 5.17 -8.88 -12.93
CA VAL A 85 4.54 -9.58 -11.80
C VAL A 85 4.50 -11.07 -12.09
N SER A 86 4.94 -11.88 -11.17
CA SER A 86 4.87 -13.33 -11.28
C SER A 86 4.39 -13.95 -9.97
N PHE A 87 3.62 -15.01 -10.09
CA PHE A 87 3.16 -15.81 -8.95
C PHE A 87 3.91 -17.14 -8.93
N ARG A 88 4.46 -17.48 -7.76
CA ARG A 88 5.14 -18.76 -7.54
C ARG A 88 4.49 -19.47 -6.35
N HIS A 89 3.78 -20.54 -6.63
CA HIS A 89 3.19 -21.39 -5.59
C HIS A 89 4.24 -22.36 -5.04
N VAL A 90 4.32 -22.46 -3.69
CA VAL A 90 5.15 -23.41 -2.96
C VAL A 90 4.24 -24.49 -2.42
N ALA A 91 4.17 -25.64 -3.10
CA ALA A 91 3.17 -26.69 -2.84
C ALA A 91 3.30 -27.34 -1.45
N ASP A 92 4.52 -27.40 -0.90
CA ASP A 92 4.84 -27.92 0.43
C ASP A 92 4.85 -26.84 1.53
N GLY A 93 4.38 -25.65 1.19
CA GLY A 93 4.28 -24.54 2.13
C GLY A 93 3.22 -24.78 3.21
N VAL A 94 3.68 -24.89 4.47
CA VAL A 94 2.81 -25.01 5.64
C VAL A 94 3.12 -23.91 6.64
N TYR A 95 2.10 -23.11 6.94
CA TYR A 95 2.23 -22.05 7.93
C TYR A 95 2.00 -22.59 9.34
N ALA A 96 3.03 -22.50 10.20
CA ALA A 96 3.00 -22.94 11.59
C ALA A 96 2.22 -21.93 12.48
N ARG A 97 0.89 -21.99 12.47
CA ARG A 97 0.02 -21.06 13.23
C ARG A 97 0.24 -21.13 14.75
N ALA A 98 0.46 -22.33 15.27
CA ALA A 98 0.76 -22.56 16.67
C ALA A 98 2.28 -22.64 16.85
N GLY A 99 2.90 -21.59 17.39
CA GLY A 99 4.35 -21.56 17.63
C GLY A 99 5.07 -20.44 16.88
N ALA A 100 6.02 -20.79 16.02
CA ALA A 100 6.93 -19.83 15.40
C ALA A 100 6.27 -18.87 14.37
N ARG A 101 5.02 -19.10 13.99
CA ARG A 101 4.28 -18.32 12.99
C ARG A 101 5.08 -18.12 11.69
N THR A 102 5.72 -19.16 11.21
CA THR A 102 6.57 -19.16 10.03
C THR A 102 6.16 -20.22 9.03
N ASN A 103 6.47 -19.99 7.76
CA ASN A 103 6.43 -20.98 6.70
C ASN A 103 7.85 -21.21 6.18
N GLN A 104 8.48 -22.27 6.66
CA GLN A 104 9.87 -22.55 6.34
C GLN A 104 10.11 -22.89 4.88
N ALA A 105 9.16 -23.56 4.22
CA ALA A 105 9.29 -23.91 2.81
C ALA A 105 9.27 -22.66 1.94
N GLU A 106 8.34 -21.74 2.19
CA GLU A 106 8.29 -20.44 1.50
C GLU A 106 9.55 -19.61 1.78
N ALA A 107 10.00 -19.54 3.03
CA ALA A 107 11.20 -18.79 3.37
C ALA A 107 12.42 -19.32 2.58
N ARG A 108 12.59 -20.65 2.45
CA ARG A 108 13.66 -21.25 1.65
C ARG A 108 13.51 -20.91 0.16
N ALA A 109 12.29 -20.93 -0.37
CA ALA A 109 12.02 -20.59 -1.75
C ALA A 109 12.34 -19.10 -2.04
N VAL A 110 12.00 -18.18 -1.13
CA VAL A 110 12.36 -16.77 -1.23
C VAL A 110 13.87 -16.58 -1.20
N VAL A 111 14.57 -17.21 -0.26
CA VAL A 111 16.04 -17.13 -0.17
C VAL A 111 16.69 -17.67 -1.44
N ALA A 112 16.21 -18.80 -1.96
CA ALA A 112 16.75 -19.38 -3.20
C ALA A 112 16.57 -18.42 -4.40
N GLU A 113 15.42 -17.78 -4.51
CA GLU A 113 15.15 -16.78 -5.55
C GLU A 113 16.06 -15.55 -5.42
N VAL A 114 16.21 -15.02 -4.21
CA VAL A 114 17.11 -13.88 -3.96
C VAL A 114 18.55 -14.21 -4.33
N VAL A 115 19.06 -15.36 -3.88
CA VAL A 115 20.43 -15.81 -4.19
C VAL A 115 20.60 -15.99 -5.70
N TRP A 116 19.61 -16.58 -6.38
CA TRP A 116 19.64 -16.72 -7.83
C TRP A 116 19.72 -15.35 -8.53
N ARG A 117 18.89 -14.40 -8.15
CA ARG A 117 18.90 -13.03 -8.73
C ARG A 117 20.23 -12.33 -8.49
N LEU A 118 20.76 -12.39 -7.27
CA LEU A 118 22.06 -11.78 -6.95
C LEU A 118 23.19 -12.37 -7.81
N ARG A 119 23.17 -13.68 -8.07
CA ARG A 119 24.15 -14.31 -8.96
C ARG A 119 24.01 -13.88 -10.42
N GLN A 120 22.79 -13.55 -10.87
CA GLN A 120 22.58 -13.05 -12.24
C GLN A 120 23.05 -11.59 -12.40
N MET A 121 23.09 -10.81 -11.32
CA MET A 121 23.54 -9.42 -11.35
C MET A 121 25.06 -9.26 -11.56
N GLY A 122 25.85 -10.34 -11.42
CA GLY A 122 27.32 -10.31 -11.60
C GLY A 122 28.06 -9.54 -10.50
N ASP A 123 29.38 -9.39 -10.66
CA ASP A 123 30.24 -8.68 -9.70
C ASP A 123 30.18 -7.14 -9.83
N GLY A 124 29.34 -6.62 -10.72
CA GLY A 124 29.05 -5.19 -10.86
C GLY A 124 28.11 -4.70 -9.76
N ARG A 125 28.03 -3.38 -9.54
CA ARG A 125 27.03 -2.78 -8.66
C ARG A 125 25.65 -3.26 -9.10
N PRO A 126 24.81 -3.76 -8.18
CA PRO A 126 23.49 -4.22 -8.57
C PRO A 126 22.73 -3.04 -9.17
N GLU A 127 22.28 -3.18 -10.42
CA GLU A 127 21.44 -2.17 -11.08
C GLU A 127 20.09 -2.00 -10.39
N HIS A 128 19.71 -2.99 -9.55
CA HIS A 128 18.41 -3.02 -8.89
C HIS A 128 18.54 -3.45 -7.43
N SER A 129 17.74 -2.84 -6.59
CA SER A 129 17.57 -3.26 -5.19
C SER A 129 16.51 -4.38 -5.11
N ILE A 130 16.67 -5.27 -4.13
CA ILE A 130 15.70 -6.33 -3.82
C ILE A 130 15.08 -6.01 -2.46
N GLY A 131 13.76 -5.95 -2.41
CA GLY A 131 12.99 -5.85 -1.19
C GLY A 131 12.19 -7.13 -0.93
N ILE A 132 12.08 -7.53 0.34
CA ILE A 132 11.27 -8.66 0.77
C ILE A 132 10.20 -8.12 1.72
N VAL A 133 8.94 -8.44 1.44
CA VAL A 133 7.81 -8.09 2.29
C VAL A 133 7.13 -9.36 2.76
N THR A 134 6.88 -9.47 4.06
CA THR A 134 6.21 -10.62 4.68
C THR A 134 4.99 -10.16 5.46
N PHE A 135 3.99 -11.04 5.56
CA PHE A 135 2.86 -10.89 6.45
C PHE A 135 3.14 -11.70 7.73
N ASN A 136 3.07 -11.04 8.86
CA ASN A 136 3.34 -11.68 10.14
C ASN A 136 2.21 -11.44 11.13
#